data_ca4a54e4ac0814032c39b42068523193
#
_entry.id   ca4a54e4ac0814032c39b42068523193
#
_cell.length_a   1.000
_cell.length_b   1.000
_cell.length_c   1.000
_cell.angle_alpha   90.00
_cell.angle_beta   90.00
_cell.angle_gamma   90.00
#
_symmetry.space_group_name_H-M   'P 1'
#
loop_
_entity.id
_entity.type
_entity.pdbx_description
1 polymer ?
#
loop_
_entity_poly.entity_id
_entity_poly.type
_entity_poly.pdbx_seq_one_letter_code
_entity_poly.pdbx_strand_id
1 'polypeptide(L)'
;MPKTELKSKFREIQLVIFRLRDEEFGVEIGSVLEISRVLDITHIPEAPGFIEGVINLRGKVLAVLALARQFGLQEEKELPKTARIIVIEVHNTSLGLIVDEVPEVIKISEEEIEPTPEIIQSEVNRHYIKGVAKLGARLIILLDINNVLSFHEVEEAAKVAKVVEA
;
A
#
# COMPACT_ATOMS: atom_id res chain seq x y z
N MET A 1 -8.08 32.56 19.02
CA MET A 1 -8.17 32.58 17.55
C MET A 1 -9.09 31.48 17.05
N PRO A 2 -10.29 31.84 16.64
CA PRO A 2 -11.24 30.80 16.23
C PRO A 2 -10.76 29.87 15.12
N LYS A 3 -10.08 30.42 14.13
CA LYS A 3 -9.57 29.61 13.02
C LYS A 3 -8.49 28.61 13.44
N THR A 4 -7.65 29.01 14.37
CA THR A 4 -6.60 28.12 14.87
C THR A 4 -7.20 27.01 15.72
N GLU A 5 -8.17 27.33 16.53
CA GLU A 5 -8.87 26.34 17.35
C GLU A 5 -9.66 25.36 16.51
N LEU A 6 -10.33 25.85 15.46
CA LEU A 6 -11.08 24.98 14.55
C LEU A 6 -10.16 24.04 13.80
N LYS A 7 -8.99 24.50 13.37
CA LYS A 7 -8.01 23.67 12.69
C LYS A 7 -7.43 22.60 13.60
N SER A 8 -7.35 22.85 14.90
CA SER A 8 -6.82 21.86 15.84
C SER A 8 -7.79 20.71 16.13
N LYS A 9 -9.06 20.85 15.78
CA LYS A 9 -10.05 19.76 15.93
C LYS A 9 -9.82 18.60 15.00
N PHE A 10 -9.31 18.88 13.80
CA PHE A 10 -9.12 17.87 12.78
C PHE A 10 -7.65 17.82 12.40
N ARG A 11 -7.08 16.65 12.48
CA ARG A 11 -5.70 16.44 12.12
C ARG A 11 -5.54 16.52 10.60
N GLU A 12 -4.47 17.17 10.17
CA GLU A 12 -4.08 17.16 8.78
C GLU A 12 -3.22 15.93 8.55
N ILE A 13 -3.52 15.18 7.51
CA ILE A 13 -2.76 13.98 7.18
C ILE A 13 -2.22 14.07 5.76
N GLN A 14 -1.09 13.43 5.54
CA GLN A 14 -0.50 13.31 4.21
C GLN A 14 -0.70 11.91 3.71
N LEU A 15 -1.13 11.79 2.46
CA LEU A 15 -1.40 10.52 1.83
C LEU A 15 -0.51 10.35 0.60
N VAL A 16 0.10 9.18 0.50
CA VAL A 16 0.75 8.75 -0.74
C VAL A 16 -0.37 8.16 -1.59
N ILE A 17 -0.63 8.76 -2.73
CA ILE A 17 -1.65 8.29 -3.66
C ILE A 17 -1.00 7.36 -4.66
N PHE A 18 -1.63 6.21 -4.90
CA PHE A 18 -1.15 5.28 -5.92
C PHE A 18 -2.32 4.68 -6.68
N ARG A 19 -2.02 4.15 -7.83
CA ARG A 19 -3.04 3.52 -8.69
C ARG A 19 -2.80 2.03 -8.78
N LEU A 20 -3.93 1.31 -8.78
CA LEU A 20 -3.97 -0.09 -9.14
C LEU A 20 -5.05 -0.18 -10.21
N ARG A 21 -4.66 -0.44 -11.46
CA ARG A 21 -5.55 -0.39 -12.61
C ARG A 21 -6.12 1.01 -12.73
N ASP A 22 -7.44 1.14 -12.72
CA ASP A 22 -8.11 2.44 -12.91
C ASP A 22 -8.51 3.09 -11.60
N GLU A 23 -8.18 2.49 -10.46
CA GLU A 23 -8.61 2.99 -9.18
C GLU A 23 -7.48 3.66 -8.41
N GLU A 24 -7.84 4.69 -7.65
CA GLU A 24 -6.89 5.41 -6.80
C GLU A 24 -7.02 4.97 -5.36
N PHE A 25 -5.87 4.78 -4.74
CA PHE A 25 -5.77 4.39 -3.34
C PHE A 25 -4.82 5.35 -2.63
N GLY A 26 -4.91 5.37 -1.32
CA GLY A 26 -4.01 6.19 -0.53
C GLY A 26 -3.59 5.46 0.74
N VAL A 27 -2.36 5.74 1.15
CA VAL A 27 -1.86 5.29 2.45
C VAL A 27 -1.22 6.46 3.16
N GLU A 28 -1.29 6.48 4.47
CA GLU A 28 -0.66 7.56 5.22
C GLU A 28 0.86 7.51 5.02
N ILE A 29 1.44 8.68 4.81
CA ILE A 29 2.86 8.79 4.50
C ILE A 29 3.74 8.24 5.62
N GLY A 30 3.27 8.30 6.86
CA GLY A 30 4.00 7.75 7.99
C GLY A 30 4.19 6.24 7.94
N SER A 31 3.41 5.53 7.14
CA SER A 31 3.54 4.09 6.95
C SER A 31 4.51 3.71 5.85
N VAL A 32 4.95 4.70 5.06
CA VAL A 32 5.81 4.47 3.89
C VAL A 32 7.24 4.79 4.26
N LEU A 33 8.13 3.82 4.09
CA LEU A 33 9.56 4.02 4.32
C LEU A 33 10.21 4.70 3.12
N GLU A 34 9.86 4.25 1.92
CA GLU A 34 10.33 4.88 0.68
C GLU A 34 9.52 4.39 -0.51
N ILE A 35 9.67 5.09 -1.63
CA ILE A 35 9.07 4.71 -2.90
C ILE A 35 10.22 4.51 -3.87
N SER A 36 10.28 3.32 -4.45
CA SER A 36 11.36 2.92 -5.34
C SER A 36 10.84 2.61 -6.73
N ARG A 37 11.72 2.69 -7.70
CA ARG A 37 11.45 2.10 -9.03
C ARG A 37 11.36 0.60 -8.84
N VAL A 38 10.74 -0.09 -9.79
CA VAL A 38 10.69 -1.54 -9.76
C VAL A 38 12.10 -2.07 -10.01
N LEU A 39 12.66 -2.71 -9.01
CA LEU A 39 13.97 -3.34 -9.09
C LEU A 39 13.80 -4.77 -9.60
N ASP A 40 14.92 -5.41 -9.94
CA ASP A 40 14.89 -6.81 -10.36
C ASP A 40 14.31 -7.65 -9.23
N ILE A 41 13.27 -8.39 -9.56
CA ILE A 41 12.60 -9.27 -8.61
C ILE A 41 13.07 -10.69 -8.82
N THR A 42 13.63 -11.29 -7.79
CA THR A 42 14.04 -12.67 -7.82
C THR A 42 12.91 -13.54 -7.33
N HIS A 43 12.42 -14.41 -8.20
CA HIS A 43 11.37 -15.35 -7.83
C HIS A 43 11.96 -16.41 -6.90
N ILE A 44 11.28 -16.69 -5.80
CA ILE A 44 11.71 -17.68 -4.84
C ILE A 44 10.81 -18.92 -4.98
N PRO A 45 11.36 -20.06 -5.42
CA PRO A 45 10.59 -21.30 -5.50
C PRO A 45 10.03 -21.65 -4.12
N GLU A 46 8.84 -22.19 -4.09
CA GLU A 46 8.17 -22.62 -2.86
C GLU A 46 7.74 -21.50 -1.93
N ALA A 47 7.94 -20.23 -2.31
CA ALA A 47 7.40 -19.13 -1.54
C ALA A 47 5.87 -19.12 -1.63
N PRO A 48 5.18 -18.60 -0.59
CA PRO A 48 3.71 -18.45 -0.64
C PRO A 48 3.26 -17.68 -1.89
N GLY A 49 2.10 -18.06 -2.41
CA GLY A 49 1.60 -17.50 -3.67
C GLY A 49 1.38 -16.00 -3.68
N PHE A 50 1.17 -15.38 -2.51
CA PHE A 50 0.98 -13.94 -2.46
C PHE A 50 2.31 -13.16 -2.63
N ILE A 51 3.45 -13.82 -2.47
CA ILE A 51 4.76 -13.20 -2.62
C ILE A 51 5.23 -13.31 -4.07
N GLU A 52 5.52 -12.16 -4.68
CA GLU A 52 6.03 -12.11 -6.04
C GLU A 52 7.48 -12.56 -6.11
N GLY A 53 8.24 -12.21 -5.10
CA GLY A 53 9.64 -12.57 -4.99
C GLY A 53 10.32 -11.67 -3.98
N VAL A 54 11.63 -11.49 -4.16
CA VAL A 54 12.41 -10.60 -3.29
C VAL A 54 13.20 -9.61 -4.13
N ILE A 55 13.51 -8.47 -3.53
CA ILE A 55 14.38 -7.46 -4.12
C ILE A 55 15.53 -7.18 -3.16
N ASN A 56 16.62 -6.67 -3.74
CA ASN A 56 17.73 -6.16 -2.96
C ASN A 56 17.67 -4.64 -3.02
N LEU A 57 17.32 -4.04 -1.89
CA LEU A 57 17.23 -2.59 -1.79
C LEU A 57 18.37 -2.10 -0.91
N ARG A 58 19.41 -1.57 -1.55
CA ARG A 58 20.61 -1.06 -0.85
C ARG A 58 21.23 -2.06 0.12
N GLY A 59 21.31 -3.31 -0.32
CA GLY A 59 21.90 -4.38 0.49
C GLY A 59 20.95 -5.07 1.44
N LYS A 60 19.71 -4.59 1.52
CA LYS A 60 18.68 -5.22 2.34
C LYS A 60 17.72 -6.00 1.45
N VAL A 61 17.47 -7.25 1.81
CA VAL A 61 16.55 -8.11 1.06
C VAL A 61 15.15 -7.97 1.62
N LEU A 62 14.20 -7.65 0.74
CA LEU A 62 12.79 -7.48 1.10
C LEU A 62 11.93 -8.39 0.24
N ALA A 63 10.92 -8.99 0.86
CA ALA A 63 9.88 -9.68 0.10
C ALA A 63 9.00 -8.62 -0.55
N VAL A 64 8.56 -8.89 -1.78
CA VAL A 64 7.64 -7.99 -2.48
C VAL A 64 6.41 -8.75 -2.93
N LEU A 65 5.30 -8.05 -2.94
CA LEU A 65 4.04 -8.60 -3.38
C LEU A 65 3.33 -7.62 -4.33
N ALA A 66 2.53 -8.18 -5.23
CA ALA A 66 1.74 -7.39 -6.14
C ALA A 66 0.44 -7.03 -5.41
N LEU A 67 0.26 -5.77 -5.07
CA LEU A 67 -0.89 -5.34 -4.30
C LEU A 67 -2.21 -5.59 -5.06
N ALA A 68 -2.19 -5.44 -6.38
CA ALA A 68 -3.36 -5.74 -7.19
C ALA A 68 -3.80 -7.20 -7.04
N ARG A 69 -2.86 -8.12 -6.98
CA ARG A 69 -3.17 -9.54 -6.77
C ARG A 69 -3.75 -9.76 -5.38
N GLN A 70 -3.20 -9.07 -4.38
CA GLN A 70 -3.68 -9.18 -3.00
C GLN A 70 -5.14 -8.76 -2.89
N PHE A 71 -5.55 -7.80 -3.72
CA PHE A 71 -6.94 -7.33 -3.76
C PHE A 71 -7.82 -8.10 -4.73
N GLY A 72 -7.27 -9.12 -5.40
CA GLY A 72 -8.04 -9.91 -6.34
C GLY A 72 -8.33 -9.21 -7.66
N LEU A 73 -7.57 -8.18 -7.99
CA LEU A 73 -7.74 -7.49 -9.27
C LEU A 73 -7.09 -8.30 -10.39
N GLN A 74 -7.62 -8.12 -11.61
CA GLN A 74 -7.11 -8.82 -12.77
C GLN A 74 -5.63 -8.47 -13.00
N GLU A 75 -4.82 -9.51 -13.19
CA GLU A 75 -3.40 -9.32 -13.46
C GLU A 75 -3.15 -8.81 -14.87
N GLU A 76 -2.17 -7.93 -15.00
CA GLU A 76 -1.67 -7.52 -16.29
C GLU A 76 -0.43 -8.35 -16.61
N LYS A 77 -0.22 -8.61 -17.90
CA LYS A 77 0.93 -9.40 -18.34
C LYS A 77 2.25 -8.72 -18.05
N GLU A 78 2.28 -7.41 -18.15
CA GLU A 78 3.47 -6.63 -17.90
C GLU A 78 3.13 -5.45 -17.00
N LEU A 79 4.09 -5.08 -16.15
CA LEU A 79 3.94 -3.88 -15.33
C LEU A 79 4.08 -2.65 -16.21
N PRO A 80 3.28 -1.60 -15.96
CA PRO A 80 3.46 -0.35 -16.68
C PRO A 80 4.80 0.28 -16.33
N LYS A 81 5.30 1.14 -17.20
CA LYS A 81 6.58 1.84 -16.96
C LYS A 81 6.50 2.74 -15.73
N THR A 82 5.30 3.15 -15.37
CA THR A 82 5.05 3.99 -14.21
C THR A 82 5.06 3.21 -12.89
N ALA A 83 5.13 1.87 -12.96
CA ALA A 83 5.08 1.02 -11.77
C ALA A 83 6.16 1.40 -10.76
N ARG A 84 5.82 1.26 -9.50
CA ARG A 84 6.71 1.58 -8.38
C ARG A 84 6.58 0.53 -7.29
N ILE A 85 7.56 0.49 -6.43
CA ILE A 85 7.51 -0.33 -5.23
C ILE A 85 7.41 0.62 -4.04
N ILE A 86 6.33 0.48 -3.29
CA ILE A 86 6.15 1.24 -2.05
C ILE A 86 6.68 0.36 -0.92
N VAL A 87 7.74 0.81 -0.27
CA VAL A 87 8.33 0.07 0.85
C VAL A 87 7.64 0.51 2.13
N ILE A 88 7.09 -0.46 2.84
CA ILE A 88 6.35 -0.23 4.07
C ILE A 88 6.95 -1.05 5.21
N GLU A 89 6.58 -0.70 6.42
CA GLU A 89 6.91 -1.52 7.58
C GLU A 89 5.62 -1.94 8.28
N VAL A 90 5.44 -3.24 8.45
CA VAL A 90 4.29 -3.84 9.13
C VAL A 90 4.81 -4.86 10.12
N HIS A 91 4.43 -4.72 11.38
CA HIS A 91 4.85 -5.62 12.45
C HIS A 91 6.38 -5.83 12.45
N ASN A 92 7.12 -4.74 12.38
CA ASN A 92 8.59 -4.72 12.35
C ASN A 92 9.23 -5.42 11.14
N THR A 93 8.45 -5.67 10.10
CA THR A 93 8.93 -6.29 8.87
C THR A 93 8.80 -5.31 7.73
N SER A 94 9.89 -5.09 6.98
CA SER A 94 9.85 -4.26 5.79
C SER A 94 9.42 -5.09 4.59
N LEU A 95 8.49 -4.55 3.83
CA LEU A 95 7.91 -5.22 2.67
C LEU A 95 7.82 -4.24 1.51
N GLY A 96 7.85 -4.77 0.30
CA GLY A 96 7.61 -3.96 -0.90
C GLY A 96 6.24 -4.28 -1.49
N LEU A 97 5.50 -3.24 -1.83
CA LEU A 97 4.21 -3.37 -2.51
C LEU A 97 4.36 -2.85 -3.93
N ILE A 98 4.10 -3.69 -4.91
CA ILE A 98 4.14 -3.28 -6.32
C ILE A 98 2.83 -2.63 -6.67
N VAL A 99 2.88 -1.39 -7.16
CA VAL A 99 1.70 -0.64 -7.60
C VAL A 99 1.93 -0.13 -9.02
N ASP A 100 0.85 0.22 -9.70
CA ASP A 100 0.93 0.63 -11.11
C ASP A 100 1.51 2.03 -11.30
N GLU A 101 1.28 2.92 -10.36
CA GLU A 101 1.75 4.31 -10.44
C GLU A 101 1.63 4.98 -9.09
N VAL A 102 2.54 5.91 -8.80
CA VAL A 102 2.45 6.80 -7.63
C VAL A 102 2.49 8.23 -8.15
N PRO A 103 1.31 8.79 -8.51
CA PRO A 103 1.28 10.11 -9.14
C PRO A 103 1.57 11.27 -8.19
N GLU A 104 1.23 11.17 -6.91
CA GLU A 104 1.34 12.33 -6.03
C GLU A 104 1.24 11.99 -4.56
N VAL A 105 1.60 12.96 -3.74
CA VAL A 105 1.36 12.97 -2.29
C VAL A 105 0.46 14.16 -2.02
N ILE A 106 -0.62 13.97 -1.28
CA ILE A 106 -1.56 15.04 -0.99
C ILE A 106 -1.74 15.22 0.52
N LYS A 107 -2.21 16.40 0.90
CA LYS A 107 -2.59 16.70 2.28
C LYS A 107 -4.10 16.84 2.33
N ILE A 108 -4.72 16.17 3.29
CA ILE A 108 -6.16 16.30 3.52
C ILE A 108 -6.41 16.43 5.01
N SER A 109 -7.61 16.94 5.34
CA SER A 109 -8.07 16.97 6.71
C SER A 109 -8.78 15.66 7.03
N GLU A 110 -8.65 15.18 8.26
CA GLU A 110 -9.37 13.96 8.68
C GLU A 110 -10.87 14.05 8.43
N GLU A 111 -11.43 15.25 8.48
CA GLU A 111 -12.87 15.42 8.24
C GLU A 111 -13.29 15.09 6.82
N GLU A 112 -12.33 15.08 5.87
CA GLU A 112 -12.62 14.74 4.48
C GLU A 112 -12.70 13.24 4.25
N ILE A 113 -12.39 12.46 5.27
CA ILE A 113 -12.44 11.00 5.19
C ILE A 113 -13.80 10.52 5.66
N GLU A 114 -14.48 9.78 4.81
CA GLU A 114 -15.79 9.21 5.11
C GLU A 114 -15.67 7.71 5.36
N PRO A 115 -16.62 7.15 6.13
CA PRO A 115 -16.67 5.69 6.29
C PRO A 115 -16.84 5.01 4.94
N THR A 116 -16.32 3.81 4.81
CA THR A 116 -16.41 3.06 3.56
C THR A 116 -17.86 2.70 3.24
N PRO A 117 -18.35 3.06 2.03
CA PRO A 117 -19.70 2.66 1.63
C PRO A 117 -19.84 1.14 1.57
N GLU A 118 -21.05 0.64 1.87
CA GLU A 118 -21.32 -0.80 1.87
C GLU A 118 -21.00 -1.48 0.54
N ILE A 119 -21.25 -0.80 -0.57
CA ILE A 119 -20.99 -1.35 -1.90
C ILE A 119 -19.51 -1.69 -2.05
N ILE A 120 -18.64 -0.81 -1.59
CA ILE A 120 -17.20 -1.05 -1.66
C ILE A 120 -16.80 -2.16 -0.68
N GLN A 121 -17.41 -2.20 0.49
CA GLN A 121 -17.13 -3.21 1.50
C GLN A 121 -17.43 -4.64 1.03
N SER A 122 -18.39 -4.81 0.13
CA SER A 122 -18.77 -6.13 -0.36
C SER A 122 -17.78 -6.69 -1.37
N GLU A 123 -17.05 -5.84 -2.06
CA GLU A 123 -16.14 -6.23 -3.14
C GLU A 123 -14.71 -6.43 -2.66
N VAL A 124 -14.26 -5.55 -1.77
CA VAL A 124 -12.90 -5.57 -1.26
C VAL A 124 -12.95 -5.95 0.21
N ASN A 125 -11.97 -6.71 0.65
CA ASN A 125 -11.90 -7.12 2.04
C ASN A 125 -11.95 -5.89 2.96
N ARG A 126 -12.97 -5.84 3.80
CA ARG A 126 -13.23 -4.73 4.73
C ARG A 126 -12.03 -4.37 5.60
N HIS A 127 -11.20 -5.35 5.91
CA HIS A 127 -10.05 -5.16 6.79
C HIS A 127 -9.00 -4.25 6.18
N TYR A 128 -8.98 -4.14 4.85
CA TYR A 128 -7.99 -3.34 4.15
C TYR A 128 -8.35 -1.86 4.10
N ILE A 129 -9.63 -1.55 4.18
CA ILE A 129 -10.12 -0.19 3.91
C ILE A 129 -10.37 0.57 5.20
N LYS A 130 -9.72 1.72 5.33
CA LYS A 130 -9.90 2.63 6.45
C LYS A 130 -11.05 3.61 6.24
N GLY A 131 -11.29 3.96 4.99
CA GLY A 131 -12.29 4.94 4.62
C GLY A 131 -12.11 5.39 3.19
N VAL A 132 -12.82 6.44 2.83
CA VAL A 132 -12.79 6.99 1.48
C VAL A 132 -12.63 8.50 1.57
N ALA A 133 -11.70 9.05 0.80
CA ALA A 133 -11.52 10.49 0.70
C ALA A 133 -12.13 10.98 -0.61
N LYS A 134 -12.98 12.00 -0.51
CA LYS A 134 -13.59 12.64 -1.68
C LYS A 134 -12.85 13.94 -1.95
N LEU A 135 -12.23 14.03 -3.10
CA LEU A 135 -11.51 15.22 -3.53
C LEU A 135 -12.10 15.68 -4.86
N GLY A 136 -13.10 16.56 -4.79
CA GLY A 136 -13.85 16.96 -5.98
C GLY A 136 -14.55 15.74 -6.56
N ALA A 137 -14.27 15.45 -7.83
CA ALA A 137 -14.82 14.27 -8.51
C ALA A 137 -14.04 12.98 -8.25
N ARG A 138 -12.88 13.10 -7.58
CA ARG A 138 -12.02 11.94 -7.31
C ARG A 138 -12.44 11.22 -6.05
N LEU A 139 -12.39 9.91 -6.10
CA LEU A 139 -12.66 9.07 -4.96
C LEU A 139 -11.40 8.25 -4.69
N ILE A 140 -10.84 8.43 -3.50
CA ILE A 140 -9.60 7.76 -3.12
C ILE A 140 -9.90 6.80 -1.97
N ILE A 141 -9.59 5.54 -2.17
CA ILE A 141 -9.80 4.50 -1.16
C ILE A 141 -8.59 4.48 -0.23
N LEU A 142 -8.83 4.77 1.05
CA LEU A 142 -7.75 4.76 2.04
C LEU A 142 -7.55 3.37 2.59
N LEU A 143 -6.30 2.92 2.56
CA LEU A 143 -5.95 1.60 3.04
C LEU A 143 -5.34 1.66 4.43
N ASP A 144 -5.67 0.66 5.21
CA ASP A 144 -4.99 0.41 6.48
C ASP A 144 -3.87 -0.57 6.18
N ILE A 145 -2.66 -0.05 6.09
CA ILE A 145 -1.52 -0.86 5.69
C ILE A 145 -1.22 -1.98 6.68
N ASN A 146 -1.57 -1.78 7.94
CA ASN A 146 -1.35 -2.82 8.96
C ASN A 146 -2.27 -4.02 8.78
N ASN A 147 -3.32 -3.87 7.99
CA ASN A 147 -4.30 -4.93 7.74
C ASN A 147 -4.27 -5.46 6.31
N VAL A 148 -3.37 -4.95 5.47
CA VAL A 148 -3.24 -5.44 4.09
C VAL A 148 -2.80 -6.90 4.09
N LEU A 149 -1.94 -7.26 5.03
CA LEU A 149 -1.50 -8.63 5.23
C LEU A 149 -1.85 -9.07 6.65
N SER A 150 -2.23 -10.34 6.80
CA SER A 150 -2.41 -10.92 8.11
C SER A 150 -1.07 -11.05 8.81
N PHE A 151 -1.09 -11.20 10.12
CA PHE A 151 0.14 -11.42 10.89
C PHE A 151 0.90 -12.64 10.37
N HIS A 152 0.19 -13.71 10.05
CA HIS A 152 0.81 -14.92 9.49
C HIS A 152 1.50 -14.65 8.16
N GLU A 153 0.85 -13.89 7.28
CA GLU A 153 1.44 -13.53 5.98
C GLU A 153 2.69 -12.68 6.15
N VAL A 154 2.70 -11.75 7.11
CA VAL A 154 3.88 -10.95 7.39
C VAL A 154 5.04 -11.83 7.86
N GLU A 155 4.76 -12.80 8.72
CA GLU A 155 5.77 -13.75 9.17
C GLU A 155 6.35 -14.56 8.02
N GLU A 156 5.49 -15.03 7.12
CA GLU A 156 5.93 -15.78 5.94
C GLU A 156 6.83 -14.94 5.05
N ALA A 157 6.47 -13.68 4.83
CA ALA A 157 7.28 -12.76 4.04
C ALA A 157 8.66 -12.53 4.68
N ALA A 158 8.70 -12.37 5.99
CA ALA A 158 9.96 -12.20 6.70
C ALA A 158 10.86 -13.43 6.56
N LYS A 159 10.28 -14.62 6.61
CA LYS A 159 11.04 -15.87 6.43
C LYS A 159 11.63 -15.98 5.03
N VAL A 160 10.86 -15.59 4.02
CA VAL A 160 11.33 -15.65 2.62
C VAL A 160 12.55 -14.73 2.45
N ALA A 161 12.48 -13.51 3.00
CA ALA A 161 13.59 -12.57 2.90
C ALA A 161 14.83 -13.10 3.63
N LYS A 162 14.67 -13.71 4.79
CA LYS A 162 15.79 -14.25 5.57
C LYS A 162 16.48 -15.42 4.86
N VAL A 163 15.72 -16.27 4.19
CA VAL A 163 16.29 -17.40 3.45
C VAL A 163 17.26 -16.89 2.38
N VAL A 164 16.92 -15.81 1.72
CA VAL A 164 17.78 -15.23 0.68
C VAL A 164 18.99 -14.52 1.26
N GLU A 165 18.85 -13.86 2.40
CA GLU A 165 19.97 -13.19 3.06
C GLU A 165 21.00 -14.16 3.60
N ALA A 166 20.54 -15.32 4.05
CA ALA A 166 21.42 -16.35 4.54
C ALA A 166 22.16 -17.02 3.40
#